data_4c92e8d3a7743e4dff05b32ac39f89d4
#
_entry.id   4c92e8d3a7743e4dff05b32ac39f89d4
#
_cell.length_a   1.000
_cell.length_b   1.000
_cell.length_c   1.000
_cell.angle_alpha   90.00
_cell.angle_beta   90.00
_cell.angle_gamma   90.00
#
_symmetry.space_group_name_H-M   'P 1'
#
loop_
_entity.id
_entity.type
_entity.pdbx_description
1 polymer ?
#
loop_
_entity_poly.entity_id
_entity_poly.type
_entity_poly.pdbx_seq_one_letter_code
_entity_poly.pdbx_strand_id
1 'polypeptide(L)'
;YAARQEKIEKLLNTASRELSEKQKNYWQDMNSKVDEPFQYGYYEGWEIIISSFELLMFALLAVCIVIAPIFSGEYEAGTDAVILSAKYGKTKLTTAKIVASYLFGALAFTLHVIVAFCLPLAAFGFDGWDLSLQIVNTTIPYPWTFLQAVLVNLGVVYLVLFAMLGLTLLLSAKMKSSYLVLIVLVPILFIPLFLSPNGTTGAYNLTLFLLPYRSTVPEIGKYISYQLGGLVLDAFTMRAILYAILTAVMLPLARLGFKKHQVG
;
A
#
# COMPACT_ATOMS: atom_id res chain seq x y z
N TYR A 1 5.07 25.06 -22.27
CA TYR A 1 5.38 23.62 -22.40
C TYR A 1 6.87 23.37 -22.67
N ALA A 2 7.55 24.14 -23.54
CA ALA A 2 9.00 23.99 -23.76
C ALA A 2 9.83 24.06 -22.47
N ALA A 3 9.52 25.01 -21.57
CA ALA A 3 10.15 25.11 -20.26
C ALA A 3 9.85 23.90 -19.33
N ARG A 4 8.72 23.21 -19.52
CA ARG A 4 8.39 21.95 -18.82
C ARG A 4 9.32 20.83 -19.26
N GLN A 5 9.48 20.65 -20.57
CA GLN A 5 10.36 19.64 -21.17
C GLN A 5 11.81 19.84 -20.68
N GLU A 6 12.31 21.07 -20.73
CA GLU A 6 13.66 21.40 -20.23
C GLU A 6 13.82 21.07 -18.74
N LYS A 7 12.82 21.37 -17.90
CA LYS A 7 12.85 21.02 -16.47
C LYS A 7 12.90 19.52 -16.27
N ILE A 8 12.11 18.74 -17.02
CA ILE A 8 12.09 17.29 -16.92
C ILE A 8 13.43 16.70 -17.36
N GLU A 9 14.00 17.16 -18.46
CA GLU A 9 15.33 16.71 -18.89
C GLU A 9 16.40 17.01 -17.84
N LYS A 10 16.41 18.20 -17.25
CA LYS A 10 17.31 18.53 -16.15
C LYS A 10 17.10 17.59 -14.95
N LEU A 11 15.85 17.29 -14.58
CA LEU A 11 15.52 16.37 -13.49
C LEU A 11 16.01 14.95 -13.77
N LEU A 12 15.87 14.44 -14.99
CA LEU A 12 16.30 13.09 -15.37
C LEU A 12 17.83 12.97 -15.49
N ASN A 13 18.52 14.05 -15.87
CA ASN A 13 19.96 14.08 -16.06
C ASN A 13 20.74 14.59 -14.84
N THR A 14 20.04 14.90 -13.73
CA THR A 14 20.71 15.30 -12.49
C THR A 14 21.57 14.18 -11.95
N ALA A 15 22.88 14.43 -11.77
CA ALA A 15 23.87 13.43 -11.36
C ALA A 15 23.51 12.72 -10.04
N SER A 16 22.85 13.40 -9.12
CA SER A 16 22.40 12.82 -7.84
C SER A 16 21.32 11.75 -7.97
N ARG A 17 20.70 11.59 -9.14
CA ARG A 17 19.63 10.59 -9.37
C ARG A 17 20.12 9.26 -9.91
N GLU A 18 21.31 9.21 -10.51
CA GLU A 18 21.94 7.98 -11.05
C GLU A 18 20.98 7.06 -11.84
N LEU A 19 20.07 7.65 -12.62
CA LEU A 19 19.14 6.89 -13.44
C LEU A 19 19.86 6.26 -14.63
N SER A 20 19.60 4.97 -14.88
CA SER A 20 20.06 4.32 -16.10
C SER A 20 19.35 4.88 -17.34
N GLU A 21 19.95 4.71 -18.52
CA GLU A 21 19.31 5.15 -19.78
C GLU A 21 17.93 4.51 -20.01
N LYS A 22 17.73 3.25 -19.56
CA LYS A 22 16.42 2.60 -19.63
C LYS A 22 15.37 3.28 -18.74
N GLN A 23 15.77 3.70 -17.54
CA GLN A 23 14.89 4.44 -16.62
C GLN A 23 14.57 5.83 -17.16
N LYS A 24 15.55 6.53 -17.74
CA LYS A 24 15.33 7.83 -18.39
C LYS A 24 14.33 7.69 -19.54
N ASN A 25 14.55 6.74 -20.44
CA ASN A 25 13.64 6.47 -21.57
C ASN A 25 12.24 6.11 -21.10
N TYR A 26 12.09 5.33 -20.03
CA TYR A 26 10.79 5.01 -19.43
C TYR A 26 10.06 6.28 -18.99
N TRP A 27 10.74 7.18 -18.27
CA TRP A 27 10.13 8.42 -17.78
C TRP A 27 9.87 9.42 -18.91
N GLN A 28 10.69 9.45 -19.94
CA GLN A 28 10.44 10.25 -21.16
C GLN A 28 9.19 9.75 -21.90
N ASP A 29 9.03 8.43 -22.06
CA ASP A 29 7.84 7.82 -22.65
C ASP A 29 6.57 8.13 -21.83
N MET A 30 6.64 8.00 -20.49
CA MET A 30 5.53 8.39 -19.61
C MET A 30 5.17 9.87 -19.77
N ASN A 31 6.18 10.73 -19.83
CA ASN A 31 5.97 12.17 -19.99
C ASN A 31 5.40 12.55 -21.36
N SER A 32 5.73 11.83 -22.43
CA SER A 32 5.20 12.08 -23.79
C SER A 32 3.71 11.74 -23.91
N LYS A 33 3.15 10.96 -22.98
CA LYS A 33 1.73 10.60 -22.92
C LYS A 33 0.87 11.60 -22.15
N VAL A 34 1.48 12.65 -21.60
CA VAL A 34 0.75 13.70 -20.90
C VAL A 34 0.09 14.61 -21.92
N ASP A 35 -1.22 14.73 -21.84
CA ASP A 35 -2.00 15.58 -22.74
C ASP A 35 -1.70 17.08 -22.50
N GLU A 36 -1.45 17.80 -23.57
CA GLU A 36 -1.23 19.25 -23.59
C GLU A 36 -2.17 19.89 -24.64
N PRO A 37 -2.80 21.06 -24.35
CA PRO A 37 -2.67 21.92 -23.16
C PRO A 37 -3.45 21.41 -21.94
N PHE A 38 -2.94 21.73 -20.73
CA PHE A 38 -3.65 21.40 -19.48
C PHE A 38 -4.91 22.23 -19.33
N GLN A 39 -6.01 21.57 -18.98
CA GLN A 39 -7.22 22.25 -18.56
C GLN A 39 -7.10 22.62 -17.08
N TYR A 40 -7.35 23.87 -16.75
CA TYR A 40 -7.33 24.35 -15.37
C TYR A 40 -8.75 24.43 -14.83
N GLY A 41 -8.95 24.02 -13.60
CA GLY A 41 -10.22 24.04 -12.91
C GLY A 41 -10.01 23.93 -11.40
N TYR A 42 -11.11 23.89 -10.66
CA TYR A 42 -11.09 23.70 -9.23
C TYR A 42 -10.89 22.20 -8.91
N TYR A 43 -9.98 21.87 -8.00
CA TYR A 43 -9.59 20.47 -7.69
C TYR A 43 -9.30 20.21 -6.20
N GLU A 44 -9.57 21.18 -5.31
CA GLU A 44 -9.21 21.16 -3.88
C GLU A 44 -9.63 19.87 -3.19
N GLY A 45 -10.88 19.41 -3.42
CA GLY A 45 -11.38 18.17 -2.82
C GLY A 45 -10.53 16.95 -3.17
N TRP A 46 -10.04 16.87 -4.39
CA TRP A 46 -9.21 15.77 -4.87
C TRP A 46 -7.77 15.85 -4.36
N GLU A 47 -7.21 17.04 -4.23
CA GLU A 47 -5.89 17.25 -3.63
C GLU A 47 -5.88 16.83 -2.16
N ILE A 48 -6.94 17.17 -1.40
CA ILE A 48 -7.10 16.74 -0.01
C ILE A 48 -7.24 15.22 0.07
N ILE A 49 -7.98 14.57 -0.84
CA ILE A 49 -8.05 13.10 -0.90
C ILE A 49 -6.66 12.50 -1.10
N ILE A 50 -5.89 12.99 -2.07
CA ILE A 50 -4.53 12.51 -2.35
C ILE A 50 -3.65 12.67 -1.09
N SER A 51 -3.75 13.78 -0.40
CA SER A 51 -3.00 14.02 0.84
C SER A 51 -3.45 13.16 2.00
N SER A 52 -4.74 12.77 2.05
CA SER A 52 -5.32 11.97 3.13
C SER A 52 -4.93 10.48 3.09
N PHE A 53 -4.36 10.00 1.99
CA PHE A 53 -3.92 8.60 1.88
C PHE A 53 -2.93 8.19 2.98
N GLU A 54 -2.10 9.10 3.44
CA GLU A 54 -1.17 8.88 4.55
C GLU A 54 -1.90 8.44 5.83
N LEU A 55 -3.09 8.98 6.08
CA LEU A 55 -3.90 8.66 7.26
C LEU A 55 -4.53 7.27 7.21
N LEU A 56 -4.71 6.68 6.02
CA LEU A 56 -5.25 5.33 5.85
C LEU A 56 -4.38 4.26 6.51
N MET A 57 -3.12 4.56 6.79
CA MET A 57 -2.24 3.70 7.56
C MET A 57 -2.76 3.42 8.97
N PHE A 58 -3.37 4.41 9.62
CA PHE A 58 -3.98 4.23 10.95
C PHE A 58 -5.22 3.33 10.89
N ALA A 59 -6.03 3.46 9.83
CA ALA A 59 -7.16 2.57 9.60
C ALA A 59 -6.69 1.12 9.36
N LEU A 60 -5.61 0.93 8.59
CA LEU A 60 -4.99 -0.37 8.37
C LEU A 60 -4.50 -0.98 9.69
N LEU A 61 -3.81 -0.20 10.53
CA LEU A 61 -3.38 -0.65 11.85
C LEU A 61 -4.58 -1.07 12.72
N ALA A 62 -5.63 -0.25 12.77
CA ALA A 62 -6.83 -0.54 13.56
C ALA A 62 -7.46 -1.88 13.16
N VAL A 63 -7.56 -2.16 11.86
CA VAL A 63 -8.04 -3.45 11.36
C VAL A 63 -7.11 -4.59 11.78
N CYS A 64 -5.79 -4.42 11.68
CA CYS A 64 -4.83 -5.43 12.10
C CYS A 64 -4.90 -5.72 13.61
N ILE A 65 -5.12 -4.70 14.46
CA ILE A 65 -5.30 -4.87 15.91
C ILE A 65 -6.52 -5.76 16.21
N VAL A 66 -7.66 -5.51 15.53
CA VAL A 66 -8.88 -6.32 15.72
C VAL A 66 -8.67 -7.77 15.28
N ILE A 67 -7.86 -8.01 14.26
CA ILE A 67 -7.61 -9.35 13.72
C ILE A 67 -6.49 -10.10 14.48
N ALA A 68 -5.60 -9.39 15.17
CA ALA A 68 -4.49 -9.99 15.89
C ALA A 68 -4.89 -11.16 16.81
N PRO A 69 -6.00 -11.15 17.58
CA PRO A 69 -6.38 -12.24 18.48
C PRO A 69 -7.05 -13.43 17.80
N ILE A 70 -7.22 -13.47 16.48
CA ILE A 70 -8.06 -14.48 15.81
C ILE A 70 -7.59 -15.93 16.06
N PHE A 71 -6.31 -16.16 16.23
CA PHE A 71 -5.70 -17.44 16.62
C PHE A 71 -5.00 -17.33 17.98
N SER A 72 -4.19 -16.29 18.18
CA SER A 72 -3.43 -16.10 19.42
C SER A 72 -4.33 -15.93 20.65
N GLY A 73 -5.52 -15.36 20.50
CA GLY A 73 -6.51 -15.27 21.58
C GLY A 73 -7.05 -16.63 22.05
N GLU A 74 -7.07 -17.64 21.16
CA GLU A 74 -7.43 -19.01 21.54
C GLU A 74 -6.32 -19.66 22.37
N TYR A 75 -5.06 -19.35 22.07
CA TYR A 75 -3.92 -19.81 22.86
C TYR A 75 -3.91 -19.16 24.25
N GLU A 76 -4.19 -17.85 24.32
CA GLU A 76 -4.32 -17.12 25.60
C GLU A 76 -5.45 -17.68 26.47
N ALA A 77 -6.58 -18.04 25.85
CA ALA A 77 -7.74 -18.59 26.53
C ALA A 77 -7.62 -20.11 26.86
N GLY A 78 -6.56 -20.78 26.36
CA GLY A 78 -6.40 -22.25 26.52
C GLY A 78 -7.46 -23.07 25.79
N THR A 79 -8.18 -22.47 24.83
CA THR A 79 -9.27 -23.11 24.05
C THR A 79 -8.76 -23.84 22.82
N ASP A 80 -7.50 -23.63 22.44
CA ASP A 80 -6.86 -24.22 21.27
C ASP A 80 -6.88 -25.75 21.30
N ALA A 81 -6.69 -26.40 22.48
CA ALA A 81 -6.76 -27.84 22.65
C ALA A 81 -8.13 -28.40 22.21
N VAL A 82 -9.21 -27.74 22.61
CA VAL A 82 -10.59 -28.16 22.27
C VAL A 82 -10.84 -27.97 20.76
N ILE A 83 -10.39 -26.86 20.23
CA ILE A 83 -10.57 -26.53 18.81
C ILE A 83 -9.76 -27.48 17.92
N LEU A 84 -8.50 -27.75 18.29
CA LEU A 84 -7.61 -28.61 17.51
C LEU A 84 -8.02 -30.10 17.57
N SER A 85 -8.72 -30.55 18.63
CA SER A 85 -9.28 -31.90 18.73
C SER A 85 -10.60 -32.07 17.97
N ALA A 86 -11.30 -30.99 17.67
CA ALA A 86 -12.56 -31.02 16.94
C ALA A 86 -12.36 -31.48 15.49
N LYS A 87 -13.31 -32.25 14.92
CA LYS A 87 -13.28 -32.85 13.57
C LYS A 87 -12.91 -31.86 12.47
N TYR A 88 -13.31 -30.60 12.59
CA TYR A 88 -13.12 -29.56 11.56
C TYR A 88 -12.26 -28.39 12.04
N GLY A 89 -11.70 -28.44 13.26
CA GLY A 89 -10.95 -27.34 13.87
C GLY A 89 -9.72 -26.93 13.03
N LYS A 90 -8.93 -27.89 12.59
CA LYS A 90 -7.72 -27.68 11.78
C LYS A 90 -8.00 -27.39 10.29
N THR A 91 -9.24 -27.47 9.83
CA THR A 91 -9.58 -27.39 8.40
C THR A 91 -10.61 -26.31 8.11
N LYS A 92 -11.90 -26.63 8.28
CA LYS A 92 -12.99 -25.72 7.93
C LYS A 92 -13.01 -24.46 8.81
N LEU A 93 -12.82 -24.63 10.13
CA LEU A 93 -12.81 -23.51 11.06
C LEU A 93 -11.66 -22.53 10.77
N THR A 94 -10.45 -23.04 10.57
CA THR A 94 -9.29 -22.22 10.19
C THR A 94 -9.54 -21.43 8.91
N THR A 95 -10.09 -22.09 7.87
CA THR A 95 -10.41 -21.40 6.60
C THR A 95 -11.50 -20.36 6.81
N ALA A 96 -12.56 -20.67 7.58
CA ALA A 96 -13.63 -19.74 7.88
C ALA A 96 -13.11 -18.48 8.62
N LYS A 97 -12.22 -18.64 9.61
CA LYS A 97 -11.59 -17.53 10.31
C LYS A 97 -10.76 -16.65 9.39
N ILE A 98 -9.96 -17.24 8.52
CA ILE A 98 -9.17 -16.48 7.54
C ILE A 98 -10.09 -15.68 6.62
N VAL A 99 -11.11 -16.32 6.01
CA VAL A 99 -12.05 -15.65 5.12
C VAL A 99 -12.81 -14.54 5.85
N ALA A 100 -13.32 -14.82 7.05
CA ALA A 100 -14.00 -13.82 7.88
C ALA A 100 -13.10 -12.62 8.21
N SER A 101 -11.81 -12.85 8.51
CA SER A 101 -10.83 -11.79 8.77
C SER A 101 -10.61 -10.90 7.54
N TYR A 102 -10.48 -11.49 6.35
CA TYR A 102 -10.33 -10.71 5.11
C TYR A 102 -11.60 -9.93 4.76
N LEU A 103 -12.77 -10.53 4.91
CA LEU A 103 -14.05 -9.85 4.67
C LEU A 103 -14.26 -8.70 5.67
N PHE A 104 -14.05 -8.95 6.95
CA PHE A 104 -14.12 -7.91 7.98
C PHE A 104 -13.12 -6.79 7.70
N GLY A 105 -11.86 -7.14 7.42
CA GLY A 105 -10.81 -6.17 7.13
C GLY A 105 -11.14 -5.32 5.91
N ALA A 106 -11.59 -5.94 4.82
CA ALA A 106 -12.01 -5.21 3.62
C ALA A 106 -13.18 -4.27 3.90
N LEU A 107 -14.25 -4.74 4.57
CA LEU A 107 -15.42 -3.93 4.87
C LEU A 107 -15.10 -2.77 5.83
N ALA A 108 -14.39 -3.03 6.92
CA ALA A 108 -14.02 -2.02 7.89
C ALA A 108 -13.11 -0.95 7.27
N PHE A 109 -12.13 -1.38 6.47
CA PHE A 109 -11.23 -0.45 5.78
C PHE A 109 -11.97 0.36 4.71
N THR A 110 -12.87 -0.27 3.92
CA THR A 110 -13.70 0.43 2.93
C THR A 110 -14.56 1.51 3.58
N LEU A 111 -15.11 1.24 4.76
CA LEU A 111 -15.89 2.26 5.49
C LEU A 111 -15.01 3.48 5.83
N HIS A 112 -13.77 3.27 6.28
CA HIS A 112 -12.83 4.37 6.54
C HIS A 112 -12.49 5.14 5.25
N VAL A 113 -12.26 4.44 4.14
CA VAL A 113 -12.01 5.07 2.84
C VAL A 113 -13.19 5.92 2.40
N ILE A 114 -14.42 5.40 2.53
CA ILE A 114 -15.62 6.15 2.18
C ILE A 114 -15.70 7.45 2.99
N VAL A 115 -15.50 7.37 4.31
CA VAL A 115 -15.53 8.55 5.17
C VAL A 115 -14.40 9.53 4.80
N ALA A 116 -13.16 9.03 4.63
CA ALA A 116 -11.99 9.85 4.31
C ALA A 116 -12.13 10.58 2.95
N PHE A 117 -12.84 10.00 1.99
CA PHE A 117 -13.02 10.58 0.65
C PHE A 117 -14.30 11.40 0.52
N CYS A 118 -15.39 10.94 1.12
CA CYS A 118 -16.66 11.68 1.06
C CYS A 118 -16.62 13.01 1.83
N LEU A 119 -15.88 13.10 2.93
CA LEU A 119 -15.82 14.34 3.71
C LEU A 119 -15.16 15.49 2.92
N PRO A 120 -13.98 15.35 2.31
CA PRO A 120 -13.41 16.40 1.47
C PRO A 120 -14.30 16.76 0.27
N LEU A 121 -14.87 15.77 -0.42
CA LEU A 121 -15.73 16.01 -1.57
C LEU A 121 -17.02 16.71 -1.18
N ALA A 122 -17.60 16.42 -0.02
CA ALA A 122 -18.78 17.12 0.50
C ALA A 122 -18.47 18.57 0.89
N ALA A 123 -17.25 18.84 1.38
CA ALA A 123 -16.84 20.18 1.81
C ALA A 123 -16.35 21.06 0.66
N PHE A 124 -15.63 20.50 -0.30
CA PHE A 124 -14.94 21.24 -1.37
C PHE A 124 -15.51 20.97 -2.77
N GLY A 125 -16.49 20.08 -2.91
CA GLY A 125 -17.11 19.74 -4.20
C GLY A 125 -16.43 18.56 -4.91
N PHE A 126 -17.11 18.07 -5.95
CA PHE A 126 -16.68 16.92 -6.76
C PHE A 126 -15.92 17.33 -8.03
N ASP A 127 -15.83 18.62 -8.33
CA ASP A 127 -15.18 19.11 -9.53
C ASP A 127 -13.69 18.78 -9.57
N GLY A 128 -13.14 18.65 -10.77
CA GLY A 128 -11.71 18.45 -10.98
C GLY A 128 -11.24 16.99 -11.01
N TRP A 129 -12.14 16.01 -10.92
CA TRP A 129 -11.78 14.58 -10.98
C TRP A 129 -11.10 14.17 -12.30
N ASP A 130 -11.39 14.85 -13.40
CA ASP A 130 -10.92 14.64 -14.76
C ASP A 130 -9.73 15.54 -15.13
N LEU A 131 -9.36 16.49 -14.26
CA LEU A 131 -8.23 17.37 -14.49
C LEU A 131 -6.89 16.62 -14.36
N SER A 132 -5.92 17.07 -15.17
CA SER A 132 -4.58 16.51 -15.18
C SER A 132 -3.80 16.86 -13.90
N LEU A 133 -3.06 15.90 -13.34
CA LEU A 133 -2.20 16.12 -12.16
C LEU A 133 -1.15 17.22 -12.37
N GLN A 134 -0.80 17.51 -13.63
CA GLN A 134 0.21 18.51 -13.98
C GLN A 134 -0.20 19.93 -13.61
N ILE A 135 -1.47 20.18 -13.31
CA ILE A 135 -1.91 21.50 -12.81
C ILE A 135 -1.40 21.78 -11.38
N VAL A 136 -1.19 20.74 -10.55
CA VAL A 136 -0.57 20.88 -9.22
C VAL A 136 0.94 21.10 -9.36
N ASN A 137 1.59 20.29 -10.15
CA ASN A 137 3.01 20.40 -10.45
C ASN A 137 3.29 19.90 -11.87
N THR A 138 3.72 20.82 -12.72
CA THR A 138 3.97 20.56 -14.14
C THR A 138 4.98 19.46 -14.41
N THR A 139 5.83 19.11 -13.45
CA THR A 139 6.84 18.04 -13.58
C THR A 139 6.37 16.67 -13.14
N ILE A 140 5.09 16.49 -12.74
CA ILE A 140 4.55 15.16 -12.43
C ILE A 140 4.66 14.26 -13.67
N PRO A 141 5.29 13.06 -13.55
CA PRO A 141 5.57 12.24 -14.73
C PRO A 141 4.38 11.38 -15.20
N TYR A 142 3.35 11.23 -14.37
CA TYR A 142 2.24 10.33 -14.65
C TYR A 142 1.16 11.02 -15.48
N PRO A 143 0.75 10.46 -16.64
CA PRO A 143 -0.32 11.00 -17.49
C PRO A 143 -1.71 10.64 -16.93
N TRP A 144 -1.95 10.99 -15.68
CA TRP A 144 -3.17 10.64 -14.97
C TRP A 144 -3.99 11.88 -14.61
N THR A 145 -5.31 11.66 -14.55
CA THR A 145 -6.22 12.58 -13.88
C THR A 145 -6.19 12.35 -12.37
N PHE A 146 -6.80 13.28 -11.60
CA PHE A 146 -6.94 13.10 -10.15
C PHE A 146 -7.65 11.80 -9.79
N LEU A 147 -8.77 11.49 -10.47
CA LEU A 147 -9.49 10.24 -10.23
C LEU A 147 -8.63 9.01 -10.51
N GLN A 148 -7.90 9.00 -11.62
CA GLN A 148 -7.03 7.88 -11.97
C GLN A 148 -5.92 7.68 -10.93
N ALA A 149 -5.29 8.76 -10.47
CA ALA A 149 -4.27 8.70 -9.42
C ALA A 149 -4.83 8.15 -8.11
N VAL A 150 -6.01 8.62 -7.71
CA VAL A 150 -6.72 8.13 -6.51
C VAL A 150 -7.04 6.64 -6.63
N LEU A 151 -7.59 6.19 -7.77
CA LEU A 151 -7.97 4.78 -7.97
C LEU A 151 -6.74 3.86 -8.02
N VAL A 152 -5.67 4.25 -8.71
CA VAL A 152 -4.43 3.47 -8.78
C VAL A 152 -3.82 3.34 -7.39
N ASN A 153 -3.68 4.44 -6.65
CA ASN A 153 -3.12 4.38 -5.31
C ASN A 153 -4.02 3.60 -4.35
N LEU A 154 -5.34 3.76 -4.44
CA LEU A 154 -6.30 2.99 -3.64
C LEU A 154 -6.16 1.49 -3.89
N GLY A 155 -5.98 1.07 -5.14
CA GLY A 155 -5.69 -0.32 -5.50
C GLY A 155 -4.43 -0.85 -4.81
N VAL A 156 -3.33 -0.07 -4.81
CA VAL A 156 -2.10 -0.42 -4.09
C VAL A 156 -2.36 -0.53 -2.59
N VAL A 157 -3.09 0.41 -1.99
CA VAL A 157 -3.39 0.40 -0.55
C VAL A 157 -4.22 -0.83 -0.14
N TYR A 158 -5.17 -1.27 -0.96
CA TYR A 158 -5.89 -2.54 -0.71
C TYR A 158 -4.98 -3.76 -0.78
N LEU A 159 -4.02 -3.79 -1.70
CA LEU A 159 -3.02 -4.87 -1.74
C LEU A 159 -2.13 -4.84 -0.49
N VAL A 160 -1.71 -3.66 -0.03
CA VAL A 160 -1.00 -3.50 1.25
C VAL A 160 -1.84 -4.03 2.41
N LEU A 161 -3.13 -3.64 2.49
CA LEU A 161 -4.07 -4.14 3.50
C LEU A 161 -4.11 -5.67 3.51
N PHE A 162 -4.33 -6.30 2.36
CA PHE A 162 -4.44 -7.75 2.27
C PHE A 162 -3.15 -8.47 2.65
N ALA A 163 -2.00 -7.95 2.26
CA ALA A 163 -0.72 -8.51 2.68
C ALA A 163 -0.49 -8.37 4.20
N MET A 164 -0.85 -7.23 4.78
CA MET A 164 -0.74 -6.99 6.22
C MET A 164 -1.74 -7.85 7.04
N LEU A 165 -2.95 -8.07 6.52
CA LEU A 165 -3.89 -9.05 7.10
C LEU A 165 -3.31 -10.46 7.08
N GLY A 166 -2.72 -10.88 5.96
CA GLY A 166 -2.04 -12.17 5.84
C GLY A 166 -0.90 -12.31 6.84
N LEU A 167 -0.07 -11.28 6.98
CA LEU A 167 1.01 -11.24 7.97
C LEU A 167 0.47 -11.29 9.41
N THR A 168 -0.55 -10.51 9.71
CA THR A 168 -1.20 -10.50 11.05
C THR A 168 -1.73 -11.89 11.41
N LEU A 169 -2.43 -12.55 10.48
CA LEU A 169 -2.93 -13.90 10.67
C LEU A 169 -1.80 -14.93 10.83
N LEU A 170 -0.71 -14.80 10.08
CA LEU A 170 0.46 -15.66 10.21
C LEU A 170 1.12 -15.51 11.59
N LEU A 171 1.31 -14.27 12.04
CA LEU A 171 1.86 -13.99 13.37
C LEU A 171 0.92 -14.50 14.45
N SER A 172 -0.38 -14.25 14.34
CA SER A 172 -1.41 -14.75 15.26
C SER A 172 -1.41 -16.27 15.37
N ALA A 173 -1.19 -16.98 14.26
CA ALA A 173 -1.13 -18.45 14.25
C ALA A 173 0.15 -19.03 14.88
N LYS A 174 1.19 -18.21 15.06
CA LYS A 174 2.49 -18.65 15.61
C LYS A 174 2.78 -18.13 17.01
N MET A 175 2.16 -17.05 17.42
CA MET A 175 2.42 -16.39 18.70
C MET A 175 1.38 -16.79 19.74
N LYS A 176 1.82 -16.95 20.99
CA LYS A 176 0.95 -17.38 22.12
C LYS A 176 0.07 -16.25 22.67
N SER A 177 0.28 -15.01 22.22
CA SER A 177 -0.41 -13.84 22.75
C SER A 177 -0.65 -12.81 21.65
N SER A 178 -1.84 -12.22 21.65
CA SER A 178 -2.22 -11.12 20.77
C SER A 178 -1.32 -9.90 20.94
N TYR A 179 -0.85 -9.66 22.15
CA TYR A 179 0.09 -8.59 22.47
C TYR A 179 1.43 -8.79 21.75
N LEU A 180 1.97 -10.01 21.73
CA LEU A 180 3.19 -10.32 20.98
C LEU A 180 3.03 -10.08 19.48
N VAL A 181 1.86 -10.39 18.92
CA VAL A 181 1.56 -10.09 17.51
C VAL A 181 1.71 -8.59 17.23
N LEU A 182 1.17 -7.74 18.11
CA LEU A 182 1.23 -6.28 17.96
C LEU A 182 2.65 -5.73 18.16
N ILE A 183 3.44 -6.29 19.10
CA ILE A 183 4.85 -5.91 19.29
C ILE A 183 5.66 -6.08 17.99
N VAL A 184 5.36 -7.08 17.18
CA VAL A 184 6.06 -7.31 15.90
C VAL A 184 5.44 -6.46 14.79
N LEU A 185 4.11 -6.37 14.75
CA LEU A 185 3.38 -5.72 13.66
C LEU A 185 3.56 -4.19 13.64
N VAL A 186 3.46 -3.55 14.82
CA VAL A 186 3.55 -2.08 14.92
C VAL A 186 4.90 -1.54 14.41
N PRO A 187 6.06 -2.10 14.76
CA PRO A 187 7.32 -1.69 14.17
C PRO A 187 7.36 -1.87 12.64
N ILE A 188 6.88 -2.99 12.11
CA ILE A 188 6.86 -3.22 10.65
C ILE A 188 6.07 -2.12 9.93
N LEU A 189 4.97 -1.67 10.53
CA LEU A 189 4.14 -0.61 9.97
C LEU A 189 4.76 0.78 10.13
N PHE A 190 5.33 1.09 11.30
CA PHE A 190 5.70 2.47 11.67
C PHE A 190 7.19 2.80 11.61
N ILE A 191 8.12 1.84 11.62
CA ILE A 191 9.55 2.13 11.42
C ILE A 191 9.80 3.00 10.18
N PRO A 192 9.11 2.76 9.04
CA PRO A 192 9.30 3.59 7.84
C PRO A 192 8.90 5.06 8.01
N LEU A 193 8.14 5.40 9.03
CA LEU A 193 7.83 6.80 9.36
C LEU A 193 9.07 7.58 9.83
N PHE A 194 9.95 6.89 10.55
CA PHE A 194 11.19 7.45 11.10
C PHE A 194 12.38 7.36 10.12
N LEU A 195 12.24 6.56 9.06
CA LEU A 195 13.24 6.38 8.03
C LEU A 195 12.84 7.17 6.79
N SER A 196 13.53 8.28 6.55
CA SER A 196 13.26 9.13 5.38
C SER A 196 14.20 8.79 4.23
N PRO A 197 13.66 8.55 3.01
CA PRO A 197 14.49 8.47 1.82
C PRO A 197 15.20 9.81 1.59
N ASN A 198 16.47 9.76 1.28
CA ASN A 198 17.28 10.93 0.93
C ASN A 198 17.42 11.13 -0.59
N GLY A 199 16.74 10.30 -1.38
CA GLY A 199 16.72 10.35 -2.84
C GLY A 199 15.67 9.41 -3.43
N THR A 200 15.64 9.30 -4.76
CA THR A 200 14.71 8.42 -5.50
C THR A 200 15.39 7.20 -6.11
N THR A 201 16.69 7.03 -5.89
CA THR A 201 17.52 5.96 -6.42
C THR A 201 18.38 5.34 -5.32
N GLY A 202 19.05 4.24 -5.64
CA GLY A 202 19.85 3.47 -4.69
C GLY A 202 19.02 2.47 -3.88
N ALA A 203 19.64 1.34 -3.52
CA ALA A 203 18.94 0.21 -2.87
C ALA A 203 18.23 0.60 -1.57
N TYR A 204 18.86 1.46 -0.75
CA TYR A 204 18.25 1.95 0.50
C TYR A 204 16.94 2.69 0.26
N ASN A 205 16.96 3.72 -0.61
CA ASN A 205 15.78 4.52 -0.91
C ASN A 205 14.67 3.68 -1.56
N LEU A 206 15.03 2.87 -2.57
CA LEU A 206 14.09 2.01 -3.27
C LEU A 206 13.42 1.00 -2.34
N THR A 207 14.15 0.43 -1.38
CA THR A 207 13.58 -0.45 -0.36
C THR A 207 12.61 0.29 0.56
N LEU A 208 12.97 1.50 1.01
CA LEU A 208 12.07 2.31 1.87
C LEU A 208 10.74 2.63 1.18
N PHE A 209 10.75 2.90 -0.13
CA PHE A 209 9.51 3.16 -0.88
C PHE A 209 8.61 1.93 -1.03
N LEU A 210 9.10 0.73 -0.76
CA LEU A 210 8.30 -0.51 -0.78
C LEU A 210 7.74 -0.88 0.59
N LEU A 211 8.16 -0.22 1.67
CA LEU A 211 7.64 -0.51 3.00
C LEU A 211 6.16 -0.11 3.15
N PRO A 212 5.38 -0.77 4.03
CA PRO A 212 3.91 -0.59 4.10
C PRO A 212 3.48 0.86 4.21
N TYR A 213 4.03 1.62 5.16
CA TYR A 213 3.70 3.04 5.34
C TYR A 213 3.95 3.85 4.05
N ARG A 214 5.13 3.71 3.44
CA ARG A 214 5.46 4.45 2.21
C ARG A 214 4.64 4.00 1.01
N SER A 215 4.17 2.77 1.02
CA SER A 215 3.33 2.22 -0.04
C SER A 215 1.87 2.71 0.01
N THR A 216 1.41 3.26 1.13
CA THR A 216 0.11 3.92 1.19
C THR A 216 0.17 5.35 0.65
N VAL A 217 1.33 6.01 0.70
CA VAL A 217 1.50 7.40 0.23
C VAL A 217 1.60 7.45 -1.29
N PRO A 218 0.78 8.28 -1.96
CA PRO A 218 0.83 8.45 -3.41
C PRO A 218 2.02 9.33 -3.82
N GLU A 219 3.16 8.73 -4.09
CA GLU A 219 4.41 9.41 -4.49
C GLU A 219 4.36 9.87 -5.95
N ILE A 220 3.25 10.50 -6.39
CA ILE A 220 2.98 10.89 -7.79
C ILE A 220 3.97 11.91 -8.36
N GLY A 221 4.57 12.74 -7.51
CA GLY A 221 5.54 13.76 -7.93
C GLY A 221 6.99 13.25 -8.04
N LYS A 222 7.23 11.97 -7.75
CA LYS A 222 8.59 11.41 -7.70
C LYS A 222 8.85 10.43 -8.84
N TYR A 223 10.04 10.52 -9.40
CA TYR A 223 10.54 9.63 -10.47
C TYR A 223 11.18 8.37 -9.86
N ILE A 224 10.35 7.53 -9.22
CA ILE A 224 10.81 6.30 -8.55
C ILE A 224 10.59 5.13 -9.50
N SER A 225 11.66 4.47 -9.89
CA SER A 225 11.60 3.31 -10.79
C SER A 225 12.57 2.20 -10.39
N TYR A 226 12.13 0.97 -10.60
CA TYR A 226 12.84 -0.26 -10.30
C TYR A 226 13.26 -0.92 -11.60
N GLN A 227 14.55 -1.16 -11.77
CA GLN A 227 15.06 -1.87 -12.92
C GLN A 227 15.32 -3.33 -12.59
N LEU A 228 14.59 -4.23 -13.25
CA LEU A 228 14.74 -5.68 -13.15
C LEU A 228 15.24 -6.22 -14.49
N GLY A 229 16.57 -6.26 -14.65
CA GLY A 229 17.19 -6.66 -15.92
C GLY A 229 16.84 -5.71 -17.07
N GLY A 230 15.97 -6.15 -17.99
CA GLY A 230 15.50 -5.36 -19.13
C GLY A 230 14.23 -4.53 -18.88
N LEU A 231 13.51 -4.84 -17.81
CA LEU A 231 12.23 -4.23 -17.48
C LEU A 231 12.40 -3.08 -16.48
N VAL A 232 11.71 -1.98 -16.72
CA VAL A 232 11.61 -0.86 -15.77
C VAL A 232 10.17 -0.76 -15.30
N LEU A 233 9.98 -0.74 -13.98
CA LEU A 233 8.69 -0.62 -13.31
C LEU A 233 8.68 0.65 -12.47
N ASP A 234 7.59 1.39 -12.49
CA ASP A 234 7.37 2.50 -11.57
C ASP A 234 7.02 2.01 -10.15
N ALA A 235 6.95 2.95 -9.21
CA ALA A 235 6.67 2.64 -7.81
C ALA A 235 5.31 1.96 -7.61
N PHE A 236 4.24 2.41 -8.30
CA PHE A 236 2.89 1.83 -8.13
C PHE A 236 2.84 0.40 -8.64
N THR A 237 3.37 0.15 -9.84
CA THR A 237 3.43 -1.20 -10.43
C THR A 237 4.28 -2.13 -9.56
N MET A 238 5.45 -1.69 -9.10
CA MET A 238 6.32 -2.52 -8.26
C MET A 238 5.66 -2.85 -6.91
N ARG A 239 5.01 -1.88 -6.26
CA ARG A 239 4.24 -2.08 -5.03
C ARG A 239 3.09 -3.06 -5.24
N ALA A 240 2.31 -2.90 -6.33
CA ALA A 240 1.21 -3.80 -6.65
C ALA A 240 1.68 -5.25 -6.80
N ILE A 241 2.75 -5.49 -7.54
CA ILE A 241 3.34 -6.82 -7.71
C ILE A 241 3.82 -7.39 -6.36
N LEU A 242 4.59 -6.61 -5.60
CA LEU A 242 5.14 -7.02 -4.31
C LEU A 242 4.04 -7.44 -3.34
N TYR A 243 3.03 -6.60 -3.14
CA TYR A 243 1.98 -6.86 -2.16
C TYR A 243 0.99 -7.93 -2.61
N ALA A 244 0.77 -8.11 -3.92
CA ALA A 244 0.05 -9.25 -4.45
C ALA A 244 0.77 -10.58 -4.15
N ILE A 245 2.09 -10.62 -4.37
CA ILE A 245 2.92 -11.80 -4.04
C ILE A 245 2.91 -12.06 -2.53
N LEU A 246 3.09 -11.02 -1.71
CA LEU A 246 3.05 -11.15 -0.25
C LEU A 246 1.70 -11.71 0.23
N THR A 247 0.59 -11.20 -0.30
CA THR A 247 -0.75 -11.72 0.01
C THR A 247 -0.88 -13.19 -0.35
N ALA A 248 -0.46 -13.58 -1.57
CA ALA A 248 -0.53 -14.95 -2.05
C ALA A 248 0.33 -15.92 -1.23
N VAL A 249 1.46 -15.45 -0.68
CA VAL A 249 2.38 -16.25 0.14
C VAL A 249 1.91 -16.33 1.60
N MET A 250 1.50 -15.20 2.20
CA MET A 250 1.16 -15.14 3.62
C MET A 250 -0.12 -15.93 3.96
N LEU A 251 -1.10 -15.96 3.06
CA LEU A 251 -2.37 -16.64 3.27
C LEU A 251 -2.22 -18.16 3.50
N PRO A 252 -1.54 -18.93 2.62
CA PRO A 252 -1.29 -20.35 2.89
C PRO A 252 -0.36 -20.57 4.10
N LEU A 253 0.62 -19.67 4.34
CA LEU A 253 1.50 -19.79 5.49
C LEU A 253 0.75 -19.61 6.82
N ALA A 254 -0.19 -18.68 6.91
CA ALA A 254 -1.05 -18.51 8.07
C ALA A 254 -1.88 -19.77 8.35
N ARG A 255 -2.49 -20.36 7.29
CA ARG A 255 -3.24 -21.62 7.40
C ARG A 255 -2.37 -22.77 7.87
N LEU A 256 -1.16 -22.93 7.32
CA LEU A 256 -0.21 -23.97 7.71
C LEU A 256 0.31 -23.75 9.13
N GLY A 257 0.54 -22.51 9.55
CA GLY A 257 0.98 -22.16 10.90
C GLY A 257 0.02 -22.68 11.96
N PHE A 258 -1.27 -22.35 11.82
CA PHE A 258 -2.28 -22.83 12.76
C PHE A 258 -2.49 -24.36 12.69
N LYS A 259 -2.50 -24.94 11.48
CA LYS A 259 -2.68 -26.39 11.32
C LYS A 259 -1.57 -27.22 11.97
N LYS A 260 -0.33 -26.70 11.99
CA LYS A 260 0.85 -27.35 12.59
C LYS A 260 1.03 -27.03 14.08
N HIS A 261 0.20 -26.16 14.64
CA HIS A 261 0.27 -25.84 16.06
C HIS A 261 0.01 -27.09 16.88
N GLN A 262 0.87 -27.34 17.85
CA GLN A 262 0.76 -28.42 18.83
C GLN A 262 0.47 -27.80 20.20
N VAL A 263 -0.50 -28.36 20.90
CA VAL A 263 -0.80 -27.99 22.29
C VAL A 263 0.41 -28.38 23.13
N GLY A 264 1.08 -27.40 23.72
CA GLY A 264 2.25 -27.57 24.56
C GLY A 264 1.95 -27.15 25.99
#